data_ce11754b6aafd33e165e757f1a9a2183
#
_entry.id   ce11754b6aafd33e165e757f1a9a2183
#
_cell.length_a   1.000
_cell.length_b   1.000
_cell.length_c   1.000
_cell.angle_alpha   90.00
_cell.angle_beta   90.00
_cell.angle_gamma   90.00
#
_symmetry.space_group_name_H-M   'P 1'
#
loop_
_entity.id
_entity.type
_entity.pdbx_description
1 polymer ?
#
loop_
_entity_poly.entity_id
_entity_poly.type
_entity_poly.pdbx_seq_one_letter_code
_entity_poly.pdbx_strand_id
1 'polypeptide(L)'
;MHASADIPTAIRQVVQSKTFDYGTICASEQSLVIDQSIKRKVVAELKRQGAYFLDDHETRRVAAVILAGKSLNPAIVGKSPQALAELAGILVPEDATLLVAEETGVGLDYPFSVEKLAPILALYTVADTREASTLCSKLLAFGGLGHTLGIHCHDQHVIESFVVDKPASRIVVNSGTTFGGIGATTGIAPSLTLGCGSLGNNVTSDNIGPQHLFNIKRVAFGLRDMQLAQTEAAIPVAVAAAASPAISRDEIAEIIKSVLLELQSSGR
;
A
#
# COMPACT_ATOMS: atom_id res chain seq x y z
N MET A 1 6.07 -10.75 7.51
CA MET A 1 7.27 -11.43 8.04
C MET A 1 7.08 -12.93 7.84
N HIS A 2 7.93 -13.54 7.05
CA HIS A 2 7.91 -14.97 6.71
C HIS A 2 8.63 -15.80 7.78
N ALA A 3 8.34 -17.11 7.84
CA ALA A 3 8.97 -18.04 8.80
C ALA A 3 10.50 -18.12 8.70
N SER A 4 11.08 -17.81 7.53
CA SER A 4 12.53 -17.79 7.31
C SER A 4 13.23 -16.51 7.80
N ALA A 5 12.51 -15.53 8.34
CA ALA A 5 13.11 -14.28 8.78
C ALA A 5 14.00 -14.47 10.03
N ASP A 6 15.06 -13.67 10.12
CA ASP A 6 15.78 -13.48 11.38
C ASP A 6 14.93 -12.58 12.31
N ILE A 7 14.14 -13.23 13.17
CA ILE A 7 13.13 -12.56 13.99
C ILE A 7 13.71 -11.47 14.88
N PRO A 8 14.81 -11.67 15.64
CA PRO A 8 15.38 -10.61 16.47
C PRO A 8 15.78 -9.38 15.68
N THR A 9 16.44 -9.54 14.54
CA THR A 9 16.85 -8.44 13.67
C THR A 9 15.63 -7.77 13.02
N ALA A 10 14.70 -8.56 12.50
CA ALA A 10 13.51 -8.05 11.84
C ALA A 10 12.63 -7.22 12.80
N ILE A 11 12.38 -7.72 14.01
CA ILE A 11 11.56 -6.98 14.99
C ILE A 11 12.26 -5.71 15.48
N ARG A 12 13.57 -5.76 15.73
CA ARG A 12 14.32 -4.54 16.05
C ARG A 12 14.17 -3.49 14.96
N GLN A 13 14.30 -3.87 13.68
CA GLN A 13 14.14 -2.97 12.54
C GLN A 13 12.72 -2.40 12.44
N VAL A 14 11.69 -3.24 12.63
CA VAL A 14 10.28 -2.81 12.62
C VAL A 14 10.00 -1.83 13.76
N VAL A 15 10.44 -2.14 14.98
CA VAL A 15 10.22 -1.25 16.14
C VAL A 15 10.93 0.09 15.93
N GLN A 16 12.21 0.08 15.57
CA GLN A 16 12.98 1.30 15.29
C GLN A 16 12.33 2.15 14.19
N SER A 17 11.88 1.51 13.12
CA SER A 17 11.21 2.16 11.99
C SER A 17 9.87 2.76 12.41
N LYS A 18 9.05 1.99 13.13
CA LYS A 18 7.70 2.42 13.55
C LYS A 18 7.72 3.50 14.63
N THR A 19 8.73 3.51 15.49
CA THR A 19 8.83 4.48 16.59
C THR A 19 9.62 5.73 16.22
N PHE A 20 10.32 5.72 15.09
CA PHE A 20 11.04 6.90 14.61
C PHE A 20 10.06 8.06 14.41
N ASP A 21 10.41 9.21 15.00
CA ASP A 21 9.58 10.42 15.01
C ASP A 21 8.11 10.13 15.41
N TYR A 22 7.93 9.29 16.41
CA TYR A 22 6.60 8.82 16.87
C TYR A 22 5.72 8.27 15.74
N GLY A 23 6.32 7.66 14.71
CA GLY A 23 5.59 6.99 13.62
C GLY A 23 4.95 7.92 12.60
N THR A 24 5.39 9.18 12.52
CA THR A 24 4.84 10.18 11.57
C THR A 24 5.29 9.98 10.14
N ILE A 25 6.37 9.22 9.92
CA ILE A 25 6.84 8.93 8.56
C ILE A 25 5.82 8.01 7.85
N CYS A 26 5.33 8.44 6.69
CA CYS A 26 4.31 7.74 5.92
C CYS A 26 4.74 6.33 5.47
N ALA A 27 6.05 6.06 5.34
CA ALA A 27 6.59 4.73 5.06
C ALA A 27 6.70 3.84 6.29
N SER A 28 6.38 4.32 7.52
CA SER A 28 6.46 3.51 8.74
C SER A 28 5.44 2.36 8.71
N GLU A 29 5.79 1.24 9.34
CA GLU A 29 4.95 0.05 9.39
C GLU A 29 3.59 0.36 10.04
N GLN A 30 2.49 0.22 9.32
CA GLN A 30 1.13 0.37 9.85
C GLN A 30 0.58 -0.96 10.34
N SER A 31 1.01 -2.05 9.69
CA SER A 31 0.58 -3.41 9.97
C SER A 31 1.74 -4.37 9.84
N LEU A 32 1.82 -5.34 10.74
CA LEU A 32 2.77 -6.44 10.71
C LEU A 32 2.00 -7.75 10.49
N VAL A 33 2.11 -8.31 9.29
CA VAL A 33 1.53 -9.62 8.94
C VAL A 33 2.59 -10.69 9.16
N ILE A 34 2.30 -11.67 10.02
CA ILE A 34 3.23 -12.71 10.42
C ILE A 34 2.69 -14.11 10.15
N ASP A 35 3.58 -15.02 9.79
CA ASP A 35 3.30 -16.45 9.75
C ASP A 35 2.96 -16.99 11.16
N GLN A 36 1.91 -17.79 11.26
CA GLN A 36 1.44 -18.37 12.52
C GLN A 36 2.54 -19.18 13.24
N SER A 37 3.40 -19.85 12.52
CA SER A 37 4.47 -20.69 13.08
C SER A 37 5.48 -19.90 13.91
N ILE A 38 5.64 -18.60 13.61
CA ILE A 38 6.59 -17.72 14.31
C ILE A 38 5.92 -16.77 15.32
N LYS A 39 4.60 -16.77 15.43
CA LYS A 39 3.83 -15.82 16.28
C LYS A 39 4.42 -15.69 17.68
N ARG A 40 4.66 -16.81 18.36
CA ARG A 40 5.17 -16.83 19.74
C ARG A 40 6.51 -16.10 19.87
N LYS A 41 7.43 -16.32 18.91
CA LYS A 41 8.77 -15.70 18.91
C LYS A 41 8.67 -14.20 18.60
N VAL A 42 7.82 -13.81 17.65
CA VAL A 42 7.59 -12.41 17.26
C VAL A 42 6.99 -11.61 18.44
N VAL A 43 5.96 -12.14 19.11
CA VAL A 43 5.34 -11.48 20.27
C VAL A 43 6.34 -11.33 21.43
N ALA A 44 7.13 -12.36 21.72
CA ALA A 44 8.14 -12.27 22.76
C ALA A 44 9.20 -11.22 22.44
N GLU A 45 9.65 -11.14 21.19
CA GLU A 45 10.64 -10.17 20.77
C GLU A 45 10.08 -8.73 20.72
N LEU A 46 8.85 -8.53 20.26
CA LEU A 46 8.17 -7.22 20.33
C LEU A 46 8.11 -6.72 21.78
N LYS A 47 7.69 -7.57 22.73
CA LYS A 47 7.67 -7.23 24.16
C LYS A 47 9.07 -6.87 24.69
N ARG A 48 10.09 -7.62 24.27
CA ARG A 48 11.48 -7.33 24.65
C ARG A 48 11.97 -5.96 24.14
N GLN A 49 11.40 -5.48 23.02
CA GLN A 49 11.68 -4.16 22.42
C GLN A 49 10.77 -3.03 22.98
N GLY A 50 10.02 -3.29 24.05
CA GLY A 50 9.15 -2.30 24.70
C GLY A 50 7.77 -2.15 24.10
N ALA A 51 7.33 -3.09 23.25
CA ALA A 51 5.97 -3.07 22.73
C ALA A 51 4.96 -3.52 23.81
N TYR A 52 3.92 -2.70 24.02
CA TYR A 52 2.79 -3.00 24.90
C TYR A 52 1.64 -3.58 24.09
N PHE A 53 1.20 -4.77 24.44
CA PHE A 53 0.07 -5.44 23.78
C PHE A 53 -1.21 -5.08 24.49
N LEU A 54 -2.12 -4.45 23.76
CA LEU A 54 -3.43 -4.06 24.26
C LEU A 54 -4.28 -5.30 24.52
N ASP A 55 -4.98 -5.32 25.64
CA ASP A 55 -6.05 -6.31 25.88
C ASP A 55 -7.32 -5.94 25.12
N ASP A 56 -8.37 -6.78 25.22
CA ASP A 56 -9.63 -6.55 24.49
C ASP A 56 -10.35 -5.25 24.89
N HIS A 57 -10.25 -4.84 26.14
CA HIS A 57 -10.86 -3.61 26.64
C HIS A 57 -10.06 -2.39 26.15
N GLU A 58 -8.75 -2.43 26.28
CA GLU A 58 -7.83 -1.39 25.83
C GLU A 58 -7.86 -1.22 24.30
N THR A 59 -7.92 -2.34 23.56
CA THR A 59 -8.08 -2.34 22.10
C THR A 59 -9.31 -1.55 21.67
N ARG A 60 -10.47 -1.78 22.31
CA ARG A 60 -11.70 -1.01 22.00
C ARG A 60 -11.54 0.49 22.31
N ARG A 61 -10.87 0.83 23.39
CA ARG A 61 -10.64 2.23 23.78
C ARG A 61 -9.69 2.94 22.84
N VAL A 62 -8.59 2.29 22.49
CA VAL A 62 -7.63 2.86 21.50
C VAL A 62 -8.27 2.93 20.11
N ALA A 63 -9.03 1.93 19.69
CA ALA A 63 -9.78 1.96 18.43
C ALA A 63 -10.69 3.20 18.31
N ALA A 64 -11.37 3.56 19.41
CA ALA A 64 -12.28 4.69 19.45
C ALA A 64 -11.61 6.05 19.26
N VAL A 65 -10.29 6.16 19.48
CA VAL A 65 -9.54 7.41 19.30
C VAL A 65 -8.73 7.46 18.01
N ILE A 66 -8.59 6.33 17.28
CA ILE A 66 -7.85 6.31 16.01
C ILE A 66 -8.58 7.13 14.94
N LEU A 67 -9.89 7.02 14.86
CA LEU A 67 -10.70 7.70 13.86
C LEU A 67 -11.55 8.82 14.47
N ALA A 68 -11.66 9.93 13.77
CA ALA A 68 -12.67 10.97 13.98
C ALA A 68 -13.66 10.91 12.81
N GLY A 69 -14.77 10.21 13.02
CA GLY A 69 -15.70 9.85 11.95
C GLY A 69 -15.06 8.82 10.99
N LYS A 70 -14.88 9.20 9.71
CA LYS A 70 -14.26 8.32 8.70
C LYS A 70 -12.80 8.65 8.40
N SER A 71 -12.24 9.64 9.08
CA SER A 71 -10.86 10.12 8.85
C SER A 71 -9.98 9.84 10.05
N LEU A 72 -8.65 9.82 9.82
CA LEU A 72 -7.69 9.76 10.92
C LEU A 72 -7.93 10.90 11.92
N ASN A 73 -7.91 10.58 13.20
CA ASN A 73 -7.99 11.59 14.26
C ASN A 73 -6.66 12.35 14.37
N PRO A 74 -6.61 13.66 14.07
CA PRO A 74 -5.37 14.44 14.15
C PRO A 74 -4.74 14.45 15.54
N ALA A 75 -5.53 14.24 16.59
CA ALA A 75 -5.07 14.27 17.98
C ALA A 75 -4.07 13.14 18.31
N ILE A 76 -4.03 12.06 17.55
CA ILE A 76 -3.09 10.95 17.78
C ILE A 76 -1.78 11.08 17.02
N VAL A 77 -1.71 11.92 15.99
CA VAL A 77 -0.56 12.03 15.11
C VAL A 77 0.68 12.51 15.87
N GLY A 78 1.77 11.76 15.78
CA GLY A 78 3.05 12.08 16.41
C GLY A 78 3.04 12.08 17.95
N LYS A 79 2.06 11.43 18.58
CA LYS A 79 1.97 11.31 20.03
C LYS A 79 2.75 10.10 20.54
N SER A 80 3.33 10.22 21.75
CA SER A 80 3.94 9.10 22.43
C SER A 80 2.91 8.03 22.83
N PRO A 81 3.31 6.77 23.07
CA PRO A 81 2.41 5.73 23.56
C PRO A 81 1.66 6.13 24.84
N GLN A 82 2.31 6.87 25.74
CA GLN A 82 1.71 7.36 26.99
C GLN A 82 0.62 8.41 26.72
N ALA A 83 0.86 9.36 25.82
CA ALA A 83 -0.13 10.36 25.44
C ALA A 83 -1.33 9.74 24.69
N LEU A 84 -1.09 8.70 23.88
CA LEU A 84 -2.15 7.92 23.24
C LEU A 84 -2.98 7.15 24.26
N ALA A 85 -2.33 6.57 25.27
CA ALA A 85 -2.98 5.87 26.37
C ALA A 85 -3.86 6.82 27.19
N GLU A 86 -3.35 8.01 27.53
CA GLU A 86 -4.12 9.06 28.21
C GLU A 86 -5.37 9.45 27.40
N LEU A 87 -5.21 9.70 26.09
CA LEU A 87 -6.32 10.05 25.19
C LEU A 87 -7.36 8.93 25.13
N ALA A 88 -6.93 7.66 25.14
CA ALA A 88 -7.83 6.50 25.16
C ALA A 88 -8.37 6.19 26.57
N GLY A 89 -7.86 6.84 27.62
CA GLY A 89 -8.21 6.59 29.02
C GLY A 89 -7.81 5.19 29.49
N ILE A 90 -6.63 4.74 29.11
CA ILE A 90 -5.99 3.50 29.57
C ILE A 90 -4.64 3.79 30.21
N LEU A 91 -4.06 2.82 30.90
CA LEU A 91 -2.74 2.92 31.52
C LEU A 91 -1.77 2.01 30.79
N VAL A 92 -0.60 2.55 30.48
CA VAL A 92 0.51 1.77 29.88
C VAL A 92 1.80 2.03 30.66
N PRO A 93 2.77 1.09 30.62
CA PRO A 93 4.08 1.34 31.25
C PRO A 93 4.77 2.60 30.72
N GLU A 94 5.52 3.28 31.57
CA GLU A 94 6.27 4.49 31.18
C GLU A 94 7.32 4.23 30.11
N ASP A 95 7.87 3.00 30.07
CA ASP A 95 8.86 2.56 29.09
C ASP A 95 8.24 1.95 27.82
N ALA A 96 6.91 1.93 27.69
CA ALA A 96 6.25 1.47 26.47
C ALA A 96 6.66 2.34 25.27
N THR A 97 7.19 1.70 24.24
CA THR A 97 7.67 2.37 23.01
C THR A 97 6.66 2.29 21.87
N LEU A 98 5.75 1.31 21.91
CA LEU A 98 4.83 0.96 20.83
C LEU A 98 3.58 0.30 21.41
N LEU A 99 2.39 0.67 20.94
CA LEU A 99 1.13 -0.03 21.23
C LEU A 99 0.86 -1.04 20.14
N VAL A 100 0.52 -2.27 20.49
CA VAL A 100 0.22 -3.35 19.55
C VAL A 100 -1.17 -3.89 19.80
N ALA A 101 -1.99 -3.94 18.76
CA ALA A 101 -3.30 -4.61 18.76
C ALA A 101 -3.29 -5.78 17.77
N GLU A 102 -3.80 -6.94 18.19
CA GLU A 102 -4.11 -8.01 17.24
C GLU A 102 -5.33 -7.60 16.42
N GLU A 103 -5.28 -7.80 15.09
CA GLU A 103 -6.32 -7.40 14.18
C GLU A 103 -6.64 -8.53 13.19
N THR A 104 -7.88 -8.60 12.72
CA THR A 104 -8.35 -9.69 11.85
C THR A 104 -8.92 -9.22 10.54
N GLY A 105 -9.32 -7.95 10.45
CA GLY A 105 -9.98 -7.39 9.27
C GLY A 105 -9.28 -6.16 8.72
N VAL A 106 -9.81 -5.65 7.61
CA VAL A 106 -9.32 -4.45 6.92
C VAL A 106 -10.51 -3.57 6.56
N GLY A 107 -10.44 -2.29 6.86
CA GLY A 107 -11.49 -1.32 6.55
C GLY A 107 -11.81 -0.42 7.74
N LEU A 108 -12.79 0.45 7.59
CA LEU A 108 -13.16 1.43 8.63
C LEU A 108 -13.70 0.77 9.92
N ASP A 109 -14.28 -0.43 9.80
CA ASP A 109 -14.74 -1.22 10.95
C ASP A 109 -13.58 -1.87 11.73
N TYR A 110 -12.36 -1.77 11.18
CA TYR A 110 -11.11 -2.27 11.75
C TYR A 110 -10.09 -1.13 11.88
N PRO A 111 -10.25 -0.24 12.87
CA PRO A 111 -9.50 1.02 12.93
C PRO A 111 -7.98 0.86 12.97
N PHE A 112 -7.47 -0.27 13.46
CA PHE A 112 -6.03 -0.53 13.43
C PHE A 112 -5.48 -0.81 12.04
N SER A 113 -6.33 -1.07 11.04
CA SER A 113 -5.90 -1.28 9.65
C SER A 113 -5.60 0.02 8.88
N VAL A 114 -6.03 1.18 9.38
CA VAL A 114 -5.78 2.47 8.73
C VAL A 114 -4.34 2.94 8.92
N GLU A 115 -3.93 3.94 8.15
CA GLU A 115 -2.72 4.71 8.46
C GLU A 115 -2.93 5.49 9.75
N LYS A 116 -1.98 5.38 10.71
CA LYS A 116 -2.15 5.95 12.05
C LYS A 116 -1.23 7.13 12.35
N LEU A 117 -0.08 7.21 11.68
CA LEU A 117 0.97 8.22 11.91
C LEU A 117 1.30 8.40 13.41
N ALA A 118 1.33 7.30 14.11
CA ALA A 118 1.53 7.19 15.55
C ALA A 118 2.19 5.85 15.89
N PRO A 119 2.82 5.65 17.04
CA PRO A 119 3.43 4.39 17.45
C PRO A 119 2.37 3.35 17.86
N ILE A 120 1.51 3.03 16.92
CA ILE A 120 0.47 1.98 17.02
C ILE A 120 0.67 1.02 15.85
N LEU A 121 0.76 -0.29 16.12
CA LEU A 121 0.97 -1.32 15.13
C LEU A 121 -0.17 -2.35 15.19
N ALA A 122 -0.79 -2.63 14.04
CA ALA A 122 -1.70 -3.76 13.91
C ALA A 122 -0.90 -5.04 13.67
N LEU A 123 -1.20 -6.10 14.41
CA LEU A 123 -0.58 -7.42 14.26
C LEU A 123 -1.59 -8.40 13.68
N TYR A 124 -1.28 -8.92 12.50
CA TYR A 124 -2.06 -9.95 11.82
C TYR A 124 -1.32 -11.28 11.83
N THR A 125 -2.03 -12.35 12.09
CA THR A 125 -1.50 -13.71 12.03
C THR A 125 -2.16 -14.46 10.90
N VAL A 126 -1.36 -15.07 10.02
CA VAL A 126 -1.84 -15.81 8.84
C VAL A 126 -1.27 -17.23 8.83
N ALA A 127 -1.98 -18.13 8.17
CA ALA A 127 -1.61 -19.54 8.12
C ALA A 127 -0.44 -19.82 7.16
N ASP A 128 -0.38 -19.08 6.05
CA ASP A 128 0.62 -19.31 5.00
C ASP A 128 0.94 -18.04 4.19
N THR A 129 1.91 -18.17 3.28
CA THR A 129 2.38 -17.09 2.40
C THR A 129 1.29 -16.58 1.46
N ARG A 130 0.35 -17.43 1.02
CA ARG A 130 -0.75 -17.02 0.13
C ARG A 130 -1.76 -16.15 0.87
N GLU A 131 -2.10 -16.52 2.08
CA GLU A 131 -2.97 -15.70 2.93
C GLU A 131 -2.28 -14.37 3.26
N ALA A 132 -0.97 -14.38 3.60
CA ALA A 132 -0.17 -13.18 3.77
C ALA A 132 -0.21 -12.28 2.54
N SER A 133 -0.02 -12.83 1.35
CA SER A 133 -0.06 -12.11 0.08
C SER A 133 -1.42 -11.43 -0.14
N THR A 134 -2.50 -12.18 0.08
CA THR A 134 -3.88 -11.67 -0.07
C THR A 134 -4.17 -10.54 0.91
N LEU A 135 -3.79 -10.71 2.18
CA LEU A 135 -4.02 -9.71 3.22
C LEU A 135 -3.19 -8.44 2.97
N CYS A 136 -1.92 -8.57 2.58
CA CYS A 136 -1.08 -7.43 2.24
C CYS A 136 -1.66 -6.63 1.06
N SER A 137 -2.20 -7.30 0.04
CA SER A 137 -2.88 -6.62 -1.08
C SER A 137 -4.12 -5.86 -0.62
N LYS A 138 -4.92 -6.41 0.30
CA LYS A 138 -6.09 -5.72 0.88
C LYS A 138 -5.67 -4.49 1.70
N LEU A 139 -4.64 -4.61 2.53
CA LEU A 139 -4.11 -3.50 3.33
C LEU A 139 -3.57 -2.38 2.44
N LEU A 140 -2.80 -2.72 1.40
CA LEU A 140 -2.28 -1.74 0.44
C LEU A 140 -3.42 -1.05 -0.33
N ALA A 141 -4.41 -1.80 -0.79
CA ALA A 141 -5.55 -1.24 -1.52
C ALA A 141 -6.40 -0.30 -0.64
N PHE A 142 -6.47 -0.57 0.66
CA PHE A 142 -7.25 0.23 1.60
C PHE A 142 -6.56 1.55 1.99
N GLY A 143 -5.27 1.53 2.31
CA GLY A 143 -4.61 2.71 2.88
C GLY A 143 -3.17 2.97 2.42
N GLY A 144 -2.63 2.20 1.47
CA GLY A 144 -1.23 2.32 1.08
C GLY A 144 -0.96 2.07 -0.40
N LEU A 145 -1.95 2.27 -1.26
CA LEU A 145 -1.84 1.95 -2.68
C LEU A 145 -0.68 2.72 -3.33
N GLY A 146 0.23 1.98 -3.94
CA GLY A 146 1.43 2.53 -4.55
C GLY A 146 2.53 2.95 -3.57
N HIS A 147 2.35 2.81 -2.24
CA HIS A 147 3.34 3.31 -1.27
C HIS A 147 4.48 2.31 -1.02
N THR A 148 4.63 1.80 0.16
CA THR A 148 5.79 1.00 0.60
C THR A 148 5.33 -0.30 1.26
N LEU A 149 5.96 -1.41 0.88
CA LEU A 149 5.80 -2.72 1.50
C LEU A 149 7.14 -3.20 2.06
N GLY A 150 7.14 -3.69 3.31
CA GLY A 150 8.29 -4.36 3.93
C GLY A 150 8.17 -5.87 3.85
N ILE A 151 9.26 -6.55 3.53
CA ILE A 151 9.35 -8.02 3.53
C ILE A 151 10.55 -8.42 4.38
N HIS A 152 10.30 -9.14 5.48
CA HIS A 152 11.34 -9.81 6.24
C HIS A 152 11.31 -11.31 5.90
N CYS A 153 12.27 -11.75 5.10
CA CYS A 153 12.30 -13.10 4.52
C CYS A 153 13.70 -13.42 3.99
N HIS A 154 14.11 -14.69 4.07
CA HIS A 154 15.33 -15.21 3.44
C HIS A 154 15.03 -16.22 2.32
N ASP A 155 13.76 -16.47 2.02
CA ASP A 155 13.32 -17.29 0.89
C ASP A 155 13.15 -16.42 -0.34
N GLN A 156 14.01 -16.60 -1.33
CA GLN A 156 14.04 -15.80 -2.56
C GLN A 156 12.76 -15.95 -3.37
N HIS A 157 12.16 -17.14 -3.43
CA HIS A 157 10.92 -17.37 -4.19
C HIS A 157 9.74 -16.61 -3.58
N VAL A 158 9.69 -16.54 -2.24
CA VAL A 158 8.67 -15.74 -1.54
C VAL A 158 8.86 -14.26 -1.84
N ILE A 159 10.10 -13.76 -1.79
CA ILE A 159 10.41 -12.37 -2.10
C ILE A 159 9.97 -12.03 -3.53
N GLU A 160 10.36 -12.83 -4.52
CA GLU A 160 10.03 -12.64 -5.93
C GLU A 160 8.52 -12.63 -6.18
N SER A 161 7.78 -13.54 -5.54
CA SER A 161 6.32 -13.58 -5.66
C SER A 161 5.64 -12.30 -5.16
N PHE A 162 6.15 -11.73 -4.06
CA PHE A 162 5.62 -10.46 -3.54
C PHE A 162 6.02 -9.26 -4.42
N VAL A 163 7.23 -9.25 -4.97
CA VAL A 163 7.69 -8.16 -5.84
C VAL A 163 6.80 -8.01 -7.08
N VAL A 164 6.37 -9.12 -7.68
CA VAL A 164 5.55 -9.10 -8.90
C VAL A 164 4.12 -8.67 -8.64
N ASP A 165 3.55 -9.10 -7.52
CA ASP A 165 2.10 -9.04 -7.28
C ASP A 165 1.63 -7.79 -6.51
N LYS A 166 2.53 -7.11 -5.78
CA LYS A 166 2.07 -6.09 -4.84
C LYS A 166 1.99 -4.71 -5.45
N PRO A 167 0.87 -3.99 -5.24
CA PRO A 167 0.67 -2.64 -5.74
C PRO A 167 1.41 -1.62 -4.85
N ALA A 168 2.73 -1.74 -4.78
CA ALA A 168 3.63 -0.86 -4.03
C ALA A 168 4.77 -0.40 -4.93
N SER A 169 5.13 0.87 -4.87
CA SER A 169 6.25 1.43 -5.65
C SER A 169 7.60 1.15 -5.00
N ARG A 170 7.62 0.82 -3.71
CA ARG A 170 8.82 0.44 -2.95
C ARG A 170 8.58 -0.86 -2.22
N ILE A 171 9.45 -1.83 -2.44
CA ILE A 171 9.47 -3.07 -1.69
C ILE A 171 10.81 -3.14 -0.97
N VAL A 172 10.78 -3.03 0.35
CA VAL A 172 11.95 -3.00 1.22
C VAL A 172 12.15 -4.40 1.79
N VAL A 173 13.29 -5.02 1.51
CA VAL A 173 13.58 -6.39 1.97
C VAL A 173 14.58 -6.35 3.11
N ASN A 174 14.24 -7.02 4.22
CA ASN A 174 15.07 -7.17 5.42
C ASN A 174 15.63 -5.85 5.99
N SER A 175 14.80 -4.80 5.95
CA SER A 175 15.06 -3.51 6.59
C SER A 175 13.74 -2.89 7.06
N GLY A 176 13.79 -2.00 8.06
CA GLY A 176 12.63 -1.21 8.47
C GLY A 176 12.16 -0.30 7.33
N THR A 177 10.86 -0.22 7.12
CA THR A 177 10.30 0.47 5.93
C THR A 177 10.51 1.98 5.94
N THR A 178 10.54 2.62 7.11
CA THR A 178 10.91 4.04 7.21
C THR A 178 12.30 4.28 6.63
N PHE A 179 13.32 3.63 7.20
CA PHE A 179 14.70 3.87 6.83
C PHE A 179 15.04 3.33 5.44
N GLY A 180 14.48 2.16 5.09
CA GLY A 180 14.65 1.59 3.76
C GLY A 180 13.97 2.41 2.67
N GLY A 181 12.76 2.90 2.92
CA GLY A 181 11.98 3.69 1.97
C GLY A 181 12.56 5.07 1.71
N ILE A 182 13.10 5.74 2.74
CA ILE A 182 13.77 7.04 2.57
C ILE A 182 15.22 6.93 2.05
N GLY A 183 15.72 5.72 1.79
CA GLY A 183 17.08 5.51 1.28
C GLY A 183 18.21 5.56 2.31
N ALA A 184 17.89 5.49 3.61
CA ALA A 184 18.91 5.52 4.67
C ALA A 184 19.62 4.16 4.87
N THR A 185 18.95 3.04 4.58
CA THR A 185 19.47 1.68 4.74
C THR A 185 19.44 0.84 3.46
N THR A 186 19.08 1.46 2.33
CA THR A 186 19.00 0.82 1.02
C THR A 186 19.71 1.67 -0.03
N GLY A 187 19.82 1.15 -1.26
CA GLY A 187 20.38 1.90 -2.41
C GLY A 187 19.37 2.86 -3.09
N ILE A 188 18.18 3.05 -2.53
CA ILE A 188 17.20 4.02 -3.07
C ILE A 188 17.71 5.43 -2.81
N ALA A 189 17.44 6.37 -3.74
CA ALA A 189 17.87 7.77 -3.60
C ALA A 189 17.31 8.38 -2.29
N PRO A 190 18.13 9.03 -1.46
CA PRO A 190 17.70 9.61 -0.19
C PRO A 190 16.64 10.71 -0.39
N SER A 191 15.48 10.56 0.26
CA SER A 191 14.44 11.59 0.29
C SER A 191 13.39 11.30 1.36
N LEU A 192 12.81 12.35 1.92
CA LEU A 192 11.61 12.25 2.76
C LEU A 192 10.31 12.44 1.97
N THR A 193 10.40 12.80 0.69
CA THR A 193 9.25 12.93 -0.21
C THR A 193 9.21 11.73 -1.14
N LEU A 194 8.21 10.87 -0.97
CA LEU A 194 8.10 9.58 -1.63
C LEU A 194 6.93 9.59 -2.62
N GLY A 195 7.21 9.41 -3.90
CA GLY A 195 6.17 9.24 -4.92
C GLY A 195 5.52 7.85 -4.81
N CYS A 196 4.22 7.75 -5.00
CA CYS A 196 3.47 6.49 -4.97
C CYS A 196 3.13 5.96 -6.37
N GLY A 197 3.65 6.59 -7.42
CA GLY A 197 3.42 6.18 -8.80
C GLY A 197 1.96 6.32 -9.26
N SER A 198 1.66 5.78 -10.42
CA SER A 198 0.32 5.81 -11.00
C SER A 198 -0.73 5.14 -10.13
N LEU A 199 -0.39 4.06 -9.44
CA LEU A 199 -1.29 3.37 -8.50
C LEU A 199 -1.71 4.26 -7.34
N GLY A 200 -0.81 5.14 -6.87
CA GLY A 200 -1.10 6.10 -5.81
C GLY A 200 -1.55 7.48 -6.32
N ASN A 201 -1.94 7.60 -7.60
CA ASN A 201 -2.30 8.86 -8.26
C ASN A 201 -1.19 9.91 -8.21
N ASN A 202 0.06 9.50 -8.25
CA ASN A 202 1.22 10.39 -8.30
C ASN A 202 1.88 10.36 -9.69
N VAL A 203 2.52 11.46 -10.06
CA VAL A 203 3.22 11.61 -11.35
C VAL A 203 4.51 10.79 -11.43
N THR A 204 5.05 10.35 -10.30
CA THR A 204 6.27 9.53 -10.22
C THR A 204 6.20 8.53 -9.07
N SER A 205 6.95 7.44 -9.19
CA SER A 205 7.22 6.48 -8.13
C SER A 205 8.56 6.72 -7.43
N ASP A 206 9.30 7.74 -7.83
CA ASP A 206 10.63 8.02 -7.33
C ASP A 206 10.61 8.61 -5.91
N ASN A 207 11.74 8.50 -5.25
CA ASN A 207 12.09 9.38 -4.15
C ASN A 207 12.47 10.74 -4.75
N ILE A 208 11.77 11.81 -4.33
CA ILE A 208 11.91 13.12 -4.97
C ILE A 208 13.26 13.75 -4.58
N GLY A 209 14.07 14.00 -5.58
CA GLY A 209 15.37 14.68 -5.46
C GLY A 209 15.46 15.94 -6.30
N PRO A 210 16.59 16.65 -6.28
CA PRO A 210 16.79 17.90 -7.00
C PRO A 210 16.51 17.80 -8.51
N GLN A 211 16.75 16.64 -9.12
CA GLN A 211 16.50 16.38 -10.55
C GLN A 211 15.01 16.56 -10.94
N HIS A 212 14.09 16.41 -10.01
CA HIS A 212 12.66 16.60 -10.26
C HIS A 212 12.24 18.08 -10.30
N LEU A 213 13.14 18.98 -9.89
CA LEU A 213 12.92 20.43 -9.94
C LEU A 213 13.46 21.07 -11.22
N PHE A 214 14.18 20.30 -12.07
CA PHE A 214 14.78 20.83 -13.28
C PHE A 214 13.85 20.66 -14.48
N ASN A 215 13.76 21.72 -15.30
CA ASN A 215 13.13 21.63 -16.60
C ASN A 215 14.16 21.08 -17.61
N ILE A 216 14.03 19.81 -17.96
CA ILE A 216 14.98 19.10 -18.82
C ILE A 216 14.59 19.31 -20.29
N LYS A 217 15.48 19.93 -21.08
CA LYS A 217 15.41 19.96 -22.54
C LYS A 217 16.32 18.88 -23.11
N ARG A 218 15.81 18.13 -24.07
CA ARG A 218 16.59 17.10 -24.78
C ARG A 218 16.85 17.57 -26.21
N VAL A 219 18.12 17.54 -26.63
CA VAL A 219 18.53 17.74 -28.00
C VAL A 219 18.95 16.39 -28.57
N ALA A 220 18.31 15.95 -29.65
CA ALA A 220 18.60 14.67 -30.28
C ALA A 220 19.02 14.91 -31.74
N PHE A 221 20.13 14.31 -32.13
CA PHE A 221 20.61 14.31 -33.51
C PHE A 221 20.20 13.03 -34.22
N GLY A 222 19.82 13.10 -35.49
CA GLY A 222 19.53 11.93 -36.30
C GLY A 222 20.78 11.05 -36.45
N LEU A 223 20.63 9.76 -36.11
CA LEU A 223 21.72 8.77 -36.22
C LEU A 223 21.48 7.78 -37.35
N ARG A 224 20.28 7.67 -37.87
CA ARG A 224 19.89 6.73 -38.91
C ARG A 224 18.75 7.31 -39.73
N ASP A 225 18.74 7.04 -41.05
CA ASP A 225 17.60 7.30 -41.90
C ASP A 225 16.61 6.12 -41.79
N MET A 226 15.33 6.46 -41.72
CA MET A 226 14.27 5.43 -41.74
C MET A 226 13.99 5.08 -43.21
N GLN A 227 14.36 3.88 -43.61
CA GLN A 227 13.91 3.32 -44.88
C GLN A 227 12.53 2.71 -44.65
N LEU A 228 11.48 3.45 -44.99
CA LEU A 228 10.16 2.90 -45.08
C LEU A 228 10.18 1.88 -46.23
N ALA A 229 9.85 0.62 -45.98
CA ALA A 229 9.60 -0.34 -47.02
C ALA A 229 8.60 0.29 -47.99
N GLN A 230 9.00 0.50 -49.24
CA GLN A 230 8.06 0.87 -50.30
C GLN A 230 7.08 -0.30 -50.37
N THR A 231 5.87 -0.09 -49.93
CA THR A 231 4.79 -1.06 -50.14
C THR A 231 4.57 -1.06 -51.65
N GLU A 232 5.22 -1.97 -52.36
CA GLU A 232 4.90 -2.25 -53.75
C GLU A 232 3.46 -2.73 -53.79
N ALA A 233 2.69 -2.03 -54.62
CA ALA A 233 1.37 -2.36 -55.06
C ALA A 233 0.30 -2.49 -53.98
N ALA A 234 -0.54 -1.47 -53.90
CA ALA A 234 -1.91 -1.65 -53.47
C ALA A 234 -2.45 -2.97 -54.10
N ILE A 235 -2.63 -3.98 -53.27
CA ILE A 235 -3.51 -5.09 -53.64
C ILE A 235 -4.83 -4.38 -53.97
N PRO A 236 -5.37 -4.48 -55.18
CA PRO A 236 -6.68 -3.91 -55.47
C PRO A 236 -7.65 -4.68 -54.55
N VAL A 237 -7.98 -4.09 -53.44
CA VAL A 237 -9.12 -4.51 -52.65
C VAL A 237 -10.31 -4.30 -53.62
N ALA A 238 -10.75 -5.34 -54.26
CA ALA A 238 -12.04 -5.35 -54.89
C ALA A 238 -13.04 -5.08 -53.76
N VAL A 239 -13.39 -3.82 -53.62
CA VAL A 239 -14.51 -3.44 -52.80
C VAL A 239 -15.74 -4.02 -53.51
N ALA A 240 -16.05 -5.27 -53.19
CA ALA A 240 -17.41 -5.74 -53.37
C ALA A 240 -18.25 -4.76 -52.55
N ALA A 241 -18.92 -3.86 -53.20
CA ALA A 241 -19.93 -3.02 -52.60
C ALA A 241 -21.05 -3.96 -52.12
N ALA A 242 -20.82 -4.56 -50.96
CA ALA A 242 -21.91 -5.08 -50.17
C ALA A 242 -22.64 -3.80 -49.66
N ALA A 243 -23.71 -3.46 -50.34
CA ALA A 243 -24.65 -2.46 -49.85
C ALA A 243 -25.06 -2.90 -48.43
N SER A 244 -24.47 -2.24 -47.43
CA SER A 244 -25.01 -2.34 -46.08
C SER A 244 -26.48 -1.86 -46.19
N PRO A 245 -27.45 -2.66 -45.73
CA PRO A 245 -28.83 -2.17 -45.74
C PRO A 245 -28.86 -0.89 -44.96
N ALA A 246 -29.26 0.18 -45.63
CA ALA A 246 -29.43 1.47 -44.94
C ALA A 246 -30.55 1.28 -43.91
N ILE A 247 -30.18 1.39 -42.65
CA ILE A 247 -31.13 1.36 -41.53
C ILE A 247 -32.16 2.47 -41.81
N SER A 248 -33.44 2.10 -41.94
CA SER A 248 -34.50 3.03 -42.20
C SER A 248 -34.76 3.95 -41.01
N ARG A 249 -35.35 5.11 -41.24
CA ARG A 249 -35.75 6.01 -40.16
C ARG A 249 -36.69 5.35 -39.16
N ASP A 250 -37.52 4.45 -39.61
CA ASP A 250 -38.48 3.70 -38.77
C ASP A 250 -37.77 2.69 -37.87
N GLU A 251 -36.73 1.99 -38.35
CA GLU A 251 -35.91 1.11 -37.54
C GLU A 251 -35.11 1.88 -36.46
N ILE A 252 -34.59 3.06 -36.79
CA ILE A 252 -33.93 3.92 -35.79
C ILE A 252 -34.94 4.38 -34.73
N ALA A 253 -36.16 4.75 -35.13
CA ALA A 253 -37.20 5.15 -34.19
C ALA A 253 -37.61 4.04 -33.22
N GLU A 254 -37.72 2.80 -33.70
CA GLU A 254 -38.00 1.63 -32.85
C GLU A 254 -36.88 1.28 -31.90
N ILE A 255 -35.62 1.40 -32.33
CA ILE A 255 -34.45 1.23 -31.45
C ILE A 255 -34.45 2.29 -30.33
N ILE A 256 -34.66 3.54 -30.66
CA ILE A 256 -34.71 4.64 -29.68
C ILE A 256 -35.86 4.41 -28.68
N LYS A 257 -37.01 3.99 -29.13
CA LYS A 257 -38.15 3.69 -28.27
C LYS A 257 -37.90 2.52 -27.33
N SER A 258 -37.24 1.48 -27.80
CA SER A 258 -36.83 0.32 -26.98
C SER A 258 -35.85 0.75 -25.88
N VAL A 259 -34.82 1.52 -26.21
CA VAL A 259 -33.82 2.01 -25.26
C VAL A 259 -34.47 2.94 -24.22
N LEU A 260 -35.41 3.81 -24.62
CA LEU A 260 -36.11 4.66 -23.68
C LEU A 260 -37.01 3.91 -22.71
N LEU A 261 -37.65 2.82 -23.16
CA LEU A 261 -38.45 1.95 -22.31
C LEU A 261 -37.57 1.18 -21.29
N GLU A 262 -36.40 0.70 -21.71
CA GLU A 262 -35.43 0.06 -20.79
C GLU A 262 -34.90 1.03 -19.74
N LEU A 263 -34.58 2.26 -20.12
CA LEU A 263 -34.13 3.29 -19.17
C LEU A 263 -35.22 3.69 -18.16
N GLN A 264 -36.49 3.69 -18.58
CA GLN A 264 -37.62 3.96 -17.68
C GLN A 264 -37.93 2.79 -16.74
N SER A 265 -37.64 1.55 -17.14
CA SER A 265 -37.82 0.34 -16.32
C SER A 265 -36.69 0.12 -15.31
N SER A 266 -35.49 0.64 -15.57
CA SER A 266 -34.29 0.53 -14.71
C SER A 266 -34.20 1.61 -13.64
N GLY A 267 -35.12 2.54 -13.57
CA GLY A 267 -35.18 3.67 -12.65
C GLY A 267 -36.13 3.47 -11.46
N ARG A 268 -36.07 2.28 -10.80
CA ARG A 268 -36.71 2.05 -9.51
C ARG A 268 -35.73 1.52 -8.49
#